data_e2b54b7fe2eeb5209cccaa5a9f8bd87f
#
_entry.id   e2b54b7fe2eeb5209cccaa5a9f8bd87f
#
_cell.length_a   1.000
_cell.length_b   1.000
_cell.length_c   1.000
_cell.angle_alpha   90.00
_cell.angle_beta   90.00
_cell.angle_gamma   90.00
#
_symmetry.space_group_name_H-M   'P 1'
#
loop_
_entity.id
_entity.type
_entity.pdbx_description
1 polymer ?
#
loop_
_entity_poly.entity_id
_entity_poly.type
_entity_poly.pdbx_seq_one_letter_code
_entity_poly.pdbx_strand_id
1 'polypeptide(L)'
;LLSRIIRPEILQVESTNDCFMNCKPCMRKYLERPVGYIDFEDFKKLPLSSFKEVCLHGWGEPLLHPKIFDLVRYVKSLGIKASMGTNGFLVDKYIDEIFNSGLDEISFGIYTFNGREKAIDNLELLIKEKRERNSKITIFVDITIFKDNLEEIPKLVKSFVDMGVDGIVLHRLFNVYKVDPSVEYISNKEEKNLFKEVKKIGGKKVYLPTKHIKPCRIAFYTMFVTWECMQCSCVYLSEEYLGDARTDYETMLKRHLKFVTGMKKHEVCRRCFW
;
A
#
# COMPACT_ATOMS: atom_id res chain seq x y z
N LEU A 1 -10.22 -10.64 25.88
CA LEU A 1 -11.34 -10.65 24.89
C LEU A 1 -10.93 -9.99 23.56
N LEU A 2 -10.28 -8.82 23.59
CA LEU A 2 -9.85 -8.09 22.38
C LEU A 2 -8.83 -8.87 21.53
N SER A 3 -7.88 -9.58 22.13
CA SER A 3 -6.89 -10.40 21.43
C SER A 3 -7.47 -11.59 20.66
N ARG A 4 -8.71 -11.98 20.94
CA ARG A 4 -9.44 -12.99 20.17
C ARG A 4 -10.14 -12.42 18.93
N ILE A 5 -10.37 -11.10 18.90
CA ILE A 5 -11.10 -10.40 17.84
C ILE A 5 -10.15 -9.65 16.92
N ILE A 6 -9.06 -9.09 17.46
CA ILE A 6 -8.06 -8.32 16.73
C ILE A 6 -6.79 -9.16 16.68
N ARG A 7 -6.55 -9.73 15.52
CA ARG A 7 -5.35 -10.51 15.27
C ARG A 7 -4.86 -10.21 13.85
N PRO A 8 -4.03 -9.19 13.69
CA PRO A 8 -3.52 -8.79 12.39
C PRO A 8 -2.87 -9.95 11.66
N GLU A 9 -3.31 -10.19 10.44
CA GLU A 9 -2.84 -11.27 9.57
C GLU A 9 -1.93 -10.76 8.46
N ILE A 10 -1.84 -9.43 8.30
CA ILE A 10 -1.04 -8.76 7.28
C ILE A 10 0.04 -7.94 7.98
N LEU A 11 1.29 -8.15 7.57
CA LEU A 11 2.41 -7.29 7.96
C LEU A 11 2.79 -6.42 6.76
N GLN A 12 2.57 -5.12 6.88
CA GLN A 12 3.09 -4.16 5.92
C GLN A 12 4.48 -3.74 6.35
N VAL A 13 5.48 -4.00 5.52
CA VAL A 13 6.88 -3.67 5.77
C VAL A 13 7.33 -2.64 4.74
N GLU A 14 7.70 -1.47 5.21
CA GLU A 14 8.35 -0.48 4.38
C GLU A 14 9.76 -0.95 4.04
N SER A 15 9.95 -1.45 2.82
CA SER A 15 11.29 -1.88 2.38
C SER A 15 12.26 -0.71 2.26
N THR A 16 11.74 0.46 1.91
CA THR A 16 12.45 1.75 1.86
C THR A 16 11.45 2.89 1.92
N ASN A 17 11.90 4.06 2.39
CA ASN A 17 11.19 5.33 2.22
C ASN A 17 11.83 6.21 1.14
N ASP A 18 12.80 5.69 0.37
CA ASP A 18 13.33 6.39 -0.80
C ASP A 18 12.37 6.31 -1.98
N CYS A 19 12.24 7.42 -2.70
CA CYS A 19 11.44 7.49 -3.93
C CYS A 19 11.84 8.72 -4.74
N PHE A 20 12.06 8.55 -6.02
CA PHE A 20 12.38 9.65 -6.94
C PHE A 20 11.16 10.47 -7.37
N MET A 21 9.93 10.00 -7.06
CA MET A 21 8.71 10.74 -7.37
C MET A 21 8.41 11.79 -6.31
N ASN A 22 7.85 12.92 -6.75
CA ASN A 22 7.35 13.98 -5.87
C ASN A 22 5.83 14.15 -6.03
N CYS A 23 5.08 13.11 -5.64
CA CYS A 23 3.63 13.07 -5.78
C CYS A 23 2.94 14.09 -4.86
N LYS A 24 2.03 14.92 -5.42
CA LYS A 24 1.30 15.94 -4.69
C LYS A 24 0.58 15.38 -3.43
N PRO A 25 -0.17 14.26 -3.49
CA PRO A 25 -0.87 13.71 -2.33
C PRO A 25 0.01 12.86 -1.39
N CYS A 26 1.32 12.72 -1.66
CA CYS A 26 2.19 11.87 -0.86
C CYS A 26 2.77 12.62 0.33
N MET A 27 2.62 12.05 1.54
CA MET A 27 3.22 12.65 2.73
C MET A 27 4.70 12.32 2.94
N ARG A 28 5.33 11.51 2.08
CA ARG A 28 6.74 11.11 2.18
C ARG A 28 7.69 12.30 2.36
N LYS A 29 7.46 13.37 1.61
CA LYS A 29 8.27 14.61 1.65
C LYS A 29 8.23 15.35 2.99
N TYR A 30 7.32 14.97 3.88
CA TYR A 30 7.16 15.58 5.21
C TYR A 30 7.58 14.66 6.34
N LEU A 31 8.12 13.48 6.02
CA LEU A 31 8.72 12.59 7.01
C LEU A 31 10.04 13.18 7.51
N GLU A 32 10.23 13.16 8.82
CA GLU A 32 11.44 13.70 9.48
C GLU A 32 12.52 12.64 9.64
N ARG A 33 12.16 11.36 9.59
CA ARG A 33 13.09 10.24 9.66
C ARG A 33 13.98 10.15 8.41
N PRO A 34 15.22 9.65 8.54
CA PRO A 34 16.16 9.57 7.43
C PRO A 34 15.63 8.65 6.30
N VAL A 35 16.16 8.87 5.11
CA VAL A 35 15.96 7.94 3.98
C VAL A 35 16.82 6.72 4.20
N GLY A 36 16.25 5.53 3.99
CA GLY A 36 16.97 4.29 4.15
C GLY A 36 16.27 3.07 3.55
N TYR A 37 16.89 1.92 3.74
CA TYR A 37 16.49 0.64 3.19
C TYR A 37 16.56 -0.40 4.30
N ILE A 38 15.58 -1.28 4.39
CA ILE A 38 15.60 -2.36 5.39
C ILE A 38 16.75 -3.31 5.09
N ASP A 39 17.55 -3.61 6.12
CA ASP A 39 18.60 -4.61 5.99
C ASP A 39 17.99 -6.01 5.87
N PHE A 40 18.56 -6.86 5.00
CA PHE A 40 18.03 -8.19 4.74
C PHE A 40 18.11 -9.10 5.98
N GLU A 41 19.20 -9.01 6.75
CA GLU A 41 19.36 -9.80 7.96
C GLU A 41 18.42 -9.31 9.09
N ASP A 42 18.17 -8.03 9.17
CA ASP A 42 17.18 -7.47 10.10
C ASP A 42 15.74 -7.83 9.68
N PHE A 43 15.44 -7.83 8.38
CA PHE A 43 14.15 -8.28 7.87
C PHE A 43 13.85 -9.74 8.26
N LYS A 44 14.84 -10.62 8.21
CA LYS A 44 14.70 -12.03 8.62
C LYS A 44 14.41 -12.22 10.12
N LYS A 45 14.73 -11.24 10.95
CA LYS A 45 14.43 -11.26 12.40
C LYS A 45 12.98 -10.87 12.73
N LEU A 46 12.22 -10.36 11.75
CA LEU A 46 10.80 -10.08 11.93
C LEU A 46 9.99 -11.39 12.05
N PRO A 47 8.91 -11.42 12.85
CA PRO A 47 8.11 -12.64 13.05
C PRO A 47 7.18 -12.93 11.85
N LEU A 48 7.73 -12.96 10.62
CA LEU A 48 6.97 -13.05 9.38
C LEU A 48 6.04 -14.26 9.34
N SER A 49 6.49 -15.42 9.83
CA SER A 49 5.73 -16.69 9.83
C SER A 49 4.41 -16.62 10.62
N SER A 50 4.22 -15.56 11.42
CA SER A 50 2.98 -15.34 12.18
C SER A 50 1.90 -14.63 11.35
N PHE A 51 2.22 -14.19 10.14
CA PHE A 51 1.32 -13.48 9.25
C PHE A 51 0.96 -14.34 8.03
N LYS A 52 -0.21 -14.08 7.44
CA LYS A 52 -0.66 -14.72 6.20
C LYS A 52 -0.13 -14.01 4.96
N GLU A 53 0.15 -12.72 5.09
CA GLU A 53 0.62 -11.87 4.01
C GLU A 53 1.67 -10.88 4.51
N VAL A 54 2.70 -10.64 3.71
CA VAL A 54 3.67 -9.56 3.87
C VAL A 54 3.57 -8.62 2.67
N CYS A 55 3.21 -7.36 2.95
CA CYS A 55 3.14 -6.31 1.94
C CYS A 55 4.43 -5.49 1.97
N LEU A 56 5.22 -5.54 0.89
CA LEU A 56 6.53 -4.87 0.81
C LEU A 56 6.37 -3.46 0.20
N HIS A 57 5.69 -2.58 0.91
CA HIS A 57 5.59 -1.16 0.55
C HIS A 57 5.31 -0.28 1.77
N GLY A 58 5.70 0.98 1.65
CA GLY A 58 5.44 2.05 2.62
C GLY A 58 5.37 3.38 1.89
N TRP A 59 6.20 4.33 2.30
CA TRP A 59 6.26 5.66 1.67
C TRP A 59 7.25 5.76 0.51
N GLY A 60 8.10 4.77 0.30
CA GLY A 60 9.11 4.72 -0.77
C GLY A 60 8.64 3.98 -2.02
N GLU A 61 9.58 3.82 -2.96
CA GLU A 61 9.45 2.96 -4.12
C GLU A 61 10.21 1.66 -3.89
N PRO A 62 9.53 0.52 -3.69
CA PRO A 62 10.19 -0.73 -3.37
C PRO A 62 11.22 -1.19 -4.41
N LEU A 63 11.00 -0.90 -5.69
CA LEU A 63 11.93 -1.27 -6.77
C LEU A 63 13.26 -0.49 -6.74
N LEU A 64 13.42 0.49 -5.84
CA LEU A 64 14.72 1.09 -5.52
C LEU A 64 15.53 0.25 -4.53
N HIS A 65 14.88 -0.65 -3.78
CA HIS A 65 15.59 -1.46 -2.80
C HIS A 65 16.45 -2.53 -3.51
N PRO A 66 17.78 -2.56 -3.30
CA PRO A 66 18.70 -3.40 -4.07
C PRO A 66 18.45 -4.90 -3.90
N LYS A 67 17.81 -5.31 -2.81
CA LYS A 67 17.49 -6.72 -2.48
C LYS A 67 15.98 -6.97 -2.42
N ILE A 68 15.14 -6.17 -3.09
CA ILE A 68 13.67 -6.31 -2.96
C ILE A 68 13.18 -7.72 -3.31
N PHE A 69 13.73 -8.32 -4.35
CA PHE A 69 13.34 -9.66 -4.76
C PHE A 69 13.90 -10.77 -3.86
N ASP A 70 14.99 -10.50 -3.11
CA ASP A 70 15.46 -11.41 -2.04
C ASP A 70 14.48 -11.37 -0.86
N LEU A 71 13.96 -10.18 -0.50
CA LEU A 71 12.90 -10.06 0.50
C LEU A 71 11.66 -10.85 0.07
N VAL A 72 11.22 -10.71 -1.19
CA VAL A 72 10.08 -11.47 -1.75
C VAL A 72 10.34 -12.96 -1.66
N ARG A 73 11.48 -13.44 -2.19
CA ARG A 73 11.84 -14.87 -2.17
C ARG A 73 11.88 -15.44 -0.75
N TYR A 74 12.39 -14.65 0.20
CA TYR A 74 12.40 -15.06 1.60
C TYR A 74 10.99 -15.23 2.18
N VAL A 75 10.09 -14.26 1.95
CA VAL A 75 8.67 -14.38 2.33
C VAL A 75 8.04 -15.62 1.71
N LYS A 76 8.28 -15.86 0.42
CA LYS A 76 7.75 -17.02 -0.29
C LYS A 76 8.31 -18.35 0.25
N SER A 77 9.57 -18.39 0.67
CA SER A 77 10.18 -19.59 1.29
C SER A 77 9.51 -20.00 2.60
N LEU A 78 8.85 -19.05 3.28
CA LEU A 78 8.05 -19.27 4.49
C LEU A 78 6.59 -19.71 4.19
N GLY A 79 6.22 -19.85 2.92
CA GLY A 79 4.85 -20.20 2.51
C GLY A 79 3.83 -19.06 2.66
N ILE A 80 4.29 -17.82 2.76
CA ILE A 80 3.46 -16.64 3.01
C ILE A 80 3.18 -15.92 1.68
N LYS A 81 2.00 -15.28 1.56
CA LYS A 81 1.68 -14.41 0.43
C LYS A 81 2.57 -13.17 0.48
N ALA A 82 3.19 -12.82 -0.65
CA ALA A 82 3.99 -11.61 -0.83
C ALA A 82 3.28 -10.65 -1.79
N SER A 83 3.10 -9.39 -1.37
CA SER A 83 2.55 -8.32 -2.21
C SER A 83 3.44 -7.08 -2.18
N MET A 84 3.33 -6.24 -3.22
CA MET A 84 4.14 -5.02 -3.38
C MET A 84 3.32 -3.93 -4.05
N GLY A 85 3.45 -2.69 -3.55
CA GLY A 85 2.95 -1.50 -4.25
C GLY A 85 4.11 -0.74 -4.89
N THR A 86 3.97 -0.30 -6.13
CA THR A 86 4.99 0.43 -6.89
C THR A 86 4.40 1.65 -7.59
N ASN A 87 5.23 2.65 -7.87
CA ASN A 87 4.87 3.73 -8.78
C ASN A 87 4.90 3.32 -10.27
N GLY A 88 5.39 2.12 -10.58
CA GLY A 88 5.41 1.51 -11.91
C GLY A 88 6.56 1.89 -12.83
N PHE A 89 7.36 2.93 -12.52
CA PHE A 89 8.37 3.48 -13.44
C PHE A 89 9.56 2.56 -13.69
N LEU A 90 9.83 1.62 -12.80
CA LEU A 90 10.99 0.73 -12.88
C LEU A 90 10.63 -0.71 -13.27
N VAL A 91 9.36 -0.99 -13.52
CA VAL A 91 8.87 -2.36 -13.77
C VAL A 91 9.52 -2.97 -15.01
N ASP A 92 9.73 -2.20 -16.07
CA ASP A 92 10.42 -2.64 -17.30
C ASP A 92 11.83 -3.22 -17.05
N LYS A 93 12.52 -2.71 -16.03
CA LYS A 93 13.86 -3.16 -15.66
C LYS A 93 13.86 -4.49 -14.89
N TYR A 94 12.73 -4.86 -14.31
CA TYR A 94 12.62 -5.97 -13.35
C TYR A 94 11.55 -7.01 -13.75
N ILE A 95 11.14 -7.04 -15.00
CA ILE A 95 10.08 -7.95 -15.47
C ILE A 95 10.38 -9.40 -15.07
N ASP A 96 11.57 -9.89 -15.35
CA ASP A 96 11.94 -11.28 -15.07
C ASP A 96 11.97 -11.56 -13.56
N GLU A 97 12.53 -10.66 -12.77
CA GLU A 97 12.58 -10.80 -11.31
C GLU A 97 11.18 -10.78 -10.69
N ILE A 98 10.27 -9.93 -11.19
CA ILE A 98 8.88 -9.89 -10.72
C ILE A 98 8.24 -11.26 -10.86
N PHE A 99 8.37 -11.92 -12.03
CA PHE A 99 7.79 -13.23 -12.25
C PHE A 99 8.56 -14.36 -11.54
N ASN A 100 9.90 -14.29 -11.50
CA ASN A 100 10.75 -15.35 -10.96
C ASN A 100 10.87 -15.32 -9.42
N SER A 101 10.53 -14.20 -8.77
CA SER A 101 10.59 -14.08 -7.30
C SER A 101 9.46 -14.82 -6.57
N GLY A 102 8.39 -15.16 -7.30
CA GLY A 102 7.19 -15.74 -6.71
C GLY A 102 6.24 -14.71 -6.10
N LEU A 103 6.37 -13.43 -6.46
CA LEU A 103 5.46 -12.37 -6.04
C LEU A 103 4.01 -12.72 -6.41
N ASP A 104 3.09 -12.67 -5.43
CA ASP A 104 1.69 -13.04 -5.64
C ASP A 104 0.85 -11.88 -6.16
N GLU A 105 1.20 -10.65 -5.76
CA GLU A 105 0.41 -9.47 -6.09
C GLU A 105 1.29 -8.23 -6.24
N ILE A 106 1.01 -7.44 -7.25
CA ILE A 106 1.62 -6.12 -7.47
C ILE A 106 0.55 -5.09 -7.75
N SER A 107 0.62 -3.94 -7.07
CA SER A 107 -0.27 -2.80 -7.30
C SER A 107 0.48 -1.59 -7.81
N PHE A 108 -0.09 -0.89 -8.78
CA PHE A 108 0.46 0.32 -9.39
C PHE A 108 -0.24 1.56 -8.86
N GLY A 109 0.50 2.47 -8.22
CA GLY A 109 -0.01 3.76 -7.78
C GLY A 109 -0.15 4.75 -8.95
N ILE A 110 -1.23 4.69 -9.71
CA ILE A 110 -1.50 5.57 -10.87
C ILE A 110 -2.81 6.31 -10.67
N TYR A 111 -2.76 7.61 -10.40
CA TYR A 111 -3.93 8.44 -10.08
C TYR A 111 -4.16 9.60 -11.07
N THR A 112 -3.36 9.71 -12.13
CA THR A 112 -3.45 10.64 -13.25
C THR A 112 -2.76 10.05 -14.47
N PHE A 113 -3.10 10.49 -15.68
CA PHE A 113 -2.36 10.15 -16.90
C PHE A 113 -1.08 10.97 -17.02
N ASN A 114 -1.18 12.27 -16.75
CA ASN A 114 -0.09 13.22 -16.92
C ASN A 114 1.11 12.86 -16.04
N GLY A 115 2.28 12.69 -16.67
CA GLY A 115 3.53 12.30 -16.01
C GLY A 115 3.53 10.86 -15.48
N ARG A 116 2.62 10.01 -15.97
CA ARG A 116 2.53 8.57 -15.63
C ARG A 116 2.60 7.66 -16.86
N GLU A 117 2.88 8.23 -18.03
CA GLU A 117 2.91 7.53 -19.31
C GLU A 117 3.77 6.27 -19.21
N LYS A 118 5.01 6.40 -18.73
CA LYS A 118 5.92 5.25 -18.52
C LYS A 118 5.36 4.20 -17.57
N ALA A 119 4.70 4.61 -16.50
CA ALA A 119 4.09 3.64 -15.55
C ALA A 119 2.92 2.90 -16.18
N ILE A 120 2.17 3.57 -17.06
CA ILE A 120 1.06 2.98 -17.82
C ILE A 120 1.59 2.02 -18.88
N ASP A 121 2.61 2.39 -19.63
CA ASP A 121 3.29 1.50 -20.59
C ASP A 121 3.85 0.25 -19.90
N ASN A 122 4.45 0.43 -18.72
CA ASN A 122 4.96 -0.68 -17.91
C ASN A 122 3.85 -1.56 -17.33
N LEU A 123 2.70 -1.00 -17.00
CA LEU A 123 1.52 -1.78 -16.60
C LEU A 123 1.02 -2.65 -17.77
N GLU A 124 0.93 -2.08 -18.97
CA GLU A 124 0.53 -2.80 -20.18
C GLU A 124 1.54 -3.92 -20.51
N LEU A 125 2.84 -3.62 -20.42
CA LEU A 125 3.91 -4.60 -20.58
C LEU A 125 3.77 -5.75 -19.57
N LEU A 126 3.58 -5.45 -18.30
CA LEU A 126 3.45 -6.49 -17.26
C LEU A 126 2.22 -7.36 -17.47
N ILE A 127 1.08 -6.78 -17.91
CA ILE A 127 -0.13 -7.54 -18.23
C ILE A 127 0.10 -8.46 -19.44
N LYS A 128 0.80 -7.99 -20.46
CA LYS A 128 1.18 -8.80 -21.64
C LYS A 128 2.05 -9.97 -21.19
N GLU A 129 3.13 -9.71 -20.49
CA GLU A 129 4.05 -10.74 -19.98
C GLU A 129 3.37 -11.75 -19.05
N LYS A 130 2.44 -11.31 -18.19
CA LYS A 130 1.60 -12.20 -17.36
C LYS A 130 0.84 -13.20 -18.22
N ARG A 131 0.25 -12.74 -19.34
CA ARG A 131 -0.52 -13.62 -20.26
C ARG A 131 0.41 -14.60 -20.99
N GLU A 132 1.51 -14.12 -21.53
CA GLU A 132 2.49 -14.92 -22.27
C GLU A 132 3.15 -16.01 -21.40
N ARG A 133 3.43 -15.68 -20.13
CA ARG A 133 4.01 -16.61 -19.14
C ARG A 133 2.96 -17.47 -18.43
N ASN A 134 1.67 -17.28 -18.70
CA ASN A 134 0.56 -17.93 -17.98
C ASN A 134 0.71 -17.80 -16.45
N SER A 135 1.16 -16.62 -15.98
CA SER A 135 1.43 -16.35 -14.58
C SER A 135 0.17 -16.09 -13.78
N LYS A 136 0.17 -16.50 -12.51
CA LYS A 136 -0.95 -16.29 -11.58
C LYS A 136 -0.82 -15.01 -10.75
N ILE A 137 0.22 -14.20 -10.97
CA ILE A 137 0.37 -12.92 -10.27
C ILE A 137 -0.88 -12.06 -10.47
N THR A 138 -1.37 -11.44 -9.41
CA THR A 138 -2.47 -10.48 -9.52
C THR A 138 -1.94 -9.07 -9.70
N ILE A 139 -2.53 -8.31 -10.62
CA ILE A 139 -2.09 -6.95 -10.96
C ILE A 139 -3.23 -5.98 -10.67
N PHE A 140 -2.99 -5.10 -9.69
CA PHE A 140 -3.94 -4.06 -9.29
C PHE A 140 -3.45 -2.67 -9.67
N VAL A 141 -4.39 -1.73 -9.72
CA VAL A 141 -4.10 -0.29 -9.78
C VAL A 141 -4.74 0.40 -8.59
N ASP A 142 -3.95 1.18 -7.86
CA ASP A 142 -4.37 2.00 -6.74
C ASP A 142 -4.54 3.45 -7.17
N ILE A 143 -5.73 4.01 -7.00
CA ILE A 143 -6.07 5.39 -7.36
C ILE A 143 -6.44 6.17 -6.10
N THR A 144 -5.61 7.10 -5.69
CA THR A 144 -5.95 8.06 -4.64
C THR A 144 -6.83 9.17 -5.22
N ILE A 145 -7.96 9.42 -4.58
CA ILE A 145 -8.98 10.40 -5.01
C ILE A 145 -8.73 11.74 -4.33
N PHE A 146 -8.60 12.80 -5.11
CA PHE A 146 -8.55 14.17 -4.65
C PHE A 146 -9.13 15.12 -5.74
N LYS A 147 -9.26 16.41 -5.45
CA LYS A 147 -10.00 17.33 -6.32
C LYS A 147 -9.45 17.38 -7.74
N ASP A 148 -8.11 17.44 -7.88
CA ASP A 148 -7.47 17.67 -9.18
C ASP A 148 -7.67 16.52 -10.16
N ASN A 149 -7.87 15.28 -9.67
CA ASN A 149 -8.02 14.11 -10.54
C ASN A 149 -9.46 13.60 -10.66
N LEU A 150 -10.41 14.27 -10.03
CA LEU A 150 -11.80 13.82 -9.93
C LEU A 150 -12.43 13.50 -11.31
N GLU A 151 -12.24 14.39 -12.29
CA GLU A 151 -12.79 14.24 -13.64
C GLU A 151 -12.02 13.21 -14.50
N GLU A 152 -10.80 12.90 -14.12
CA GLU A 152 -9.93 11.97 -14.84
C GLU A 152 -10.14 10.51 -14.40
N ILE A 153 -10.53 10.27 -13.15
CA ILE A 153 -10.68 8.92 -12.58
C ILE A 153 -11.60 8.01 -13.40
N PRO A 154 -12.76 8.41 -13.91
CA PRO A 154 -13.59 7.54 -14.75
C PRO A 154 -12.87 7.07 -16.02
N LYS A 155 -12.07 7.94 -16.65
CA LYS A 155 -11.27 7.61 -17.83
C LYS A 155 -10.12 6.65 -17.48
N LEU A 156 -9.43 6.87 -16.36
CA LEU A 156 -8.41 5.96 -15.84
C LEU A 156 -9.01 4.57 -15.58
N VAL A 157 -10.13 4.51 -14.88
CA VAL A 157 -10.82 3.24 -14.59
C VAL A 157 -11.18 2.51 -15.88
N LYS A 158 -11.73 3.22 -16.87
CA LYS A 158 -12.04 2.61 -18.18
C LYS A 158 -10.79 2.05 -18.84
N SER A 159 -9.73 2.84 -18.94
CA SER A 159 -8.46 2.44 -19.54
C SER A 159 -7.90 1.17 -18.88
N PHE A 160 -7.83 1.12 -17.57
CA PHE A 160 -7.26 -0.03 -16.84
C PHE A 160 -8.15 -1.27 -16.92
N VAL A 161 -9.48 -1.12 -16.97
CA VAL A 161 -10.41 -2.24 -17.22
C VAL A 161 -10.19 -2.81 -18.62
N ASP A 162 -10.04 -1.94 -19.62
CA ASP A 162 -9.80 -2.34 -21.01
C ASP A 162 -8.44 -3.02 -21.20
N MET A 163 -7.38 -2.57 -20.49
CA MET A 163 -6.07 -3.23 -20.44
C MET A 163 -6.15 -4.63 -19.86
N GLY A 164 -7.10 -4.86 -18.94
CA GLY A 164 -7.33 -6.17 -18.34
C GLY A 164 -6.66 -6.39 -16.99
N VAL A 165 -6.47 -5.34 -16.19
CA VAL A 165 -6.04 -5.47 -14.78
C VAL A 165 -6.99 -6.38 -13.99
N ASP A 166 -6.50 -7.01 -12.94
CA ASP A 166 -7.32 -7.89 -12.09
C ASP A 166 -8.25 -7.07 -11.18
N GLY A 167 -7.82 -5.87 -10.76
CA GLY A 167 -8.65 -4.97 -9.98
C GLY A 167 -8.14 -3.54 -9.92
N ILE A 168 -9.02 -2.63 -9.53
CA ILE A 168 -8.75 -1.20 -9.34
C ILE A 168 -9.26 -0.83 -7.96
N VAL A 169 -8.39 -0.35 -7.09
CA VAL A 169 -8.71 0.06 -5.72
C VAL A 169 -8.71 1.57 -5.63
N LEU A 170 -9.84 2.15 -5.27
CA LEU A 170 -9.94 3.57 -5.02
C LEU A 170 -9.68 3.86 -3.55
N HIS A 171 -8.78 4.79 -3.28
CA HIS A 171 -8.45 5.24 -1.94
C HIS A 171 -8.89 6.70 -1.75
N ARG A 172 -9.53 6.99 -0.61
CA ARG A 172 -9.71 8.37 -0.19
C ARG A 172 -8.36 8.99 0.15
N LEU A 173 -8.21 10.26 -0.14
CA LEU A 173 -7.08 11.01 0.39
C LEU A 173 -7.19 11.09 1.91
N PHE A 174 -6.11 10.74 2.61
CA PHE A 174 -6.11 10.77 4.07
C PHE A 174 -5.83 12.16 4.61
N ASN A 175 -6.66 12.61 5.53
CA ASN A 175 -6.47 13.86 6.26
C ASN A 175 -5.73 13.61 7.58
N VAL A 176 -4.53 13.03 7.52
CA VAL A 176 -3.86 12.60 8.74
C VAL A 176 -2.60 13.38 9.07
N TYR A 177 -1.87 13.83 8.06
CA TYR A 177 -0.61 14.55 8.23
C TYR A 177 -0.44 15.69 7.23
N LYS A 178 0.78 16.19 7.18
CA LYS A 178 1.22 17.21 6.25
C LYS A 178 1.17 16.66 4.83
N VAL A 179 0.17 17.03 4.07
CA VAL A 179 0.15 16.90 2.61
C VAL A 179 0.36 18.27 2.00
N ASP A 180 0.60 18.34 0.70
CA ASP A 180 0.71 19.62 -0.01
C ASP A 180 -0.52 20.48 0.27
N PRO A 181 -0.35 21.75 0.74
CA PRO A 181 -1.47 22.61 1.09
C PRO A 181 -2.44 22.87 -0.06
N SER A 182 -2.01 22.68 -1.31
CA SER A 182 -2.85 22.84 -2.50
C SER A 182 -3.70 21.60 -2.83
N VAL A 183 -3.56 20.51 -2.04
CA VAL A 183 -4.39 19.31 -2.22
C VAL A 183 -5.77 19.52 -1.60
N GLU A 184 -6.81 19.42 -2.42
CA GLU A 184 -8.19 19.59 -1.98
C GLU A 184 -8.91 18.24 -1.93
N TYR A 185 -9.79 18.12 -0.92
CA TYR A 185 -10.69 16.97 -0.77
C TYR A 185 -11.91 17.13 -1.65
N ILE A 186 -12.49 16.03 -2.09
CA ILE A 186 -13.78 16.03 -2.76
C ILE A 186 -14.92 16.08 -1.73
N SER A 187 -16.04 16.67 -2.12
CA SER A 187 -17.26 16.67 -1.32
C SER A 187 -17.93 15.27 -1.31
N ASN A 188 -18.78 15.01 -0.31
CA ASN A 188 -19.58 13.78 -0.25
C ASN A 188 -20.48 13.57 -1.48
N LYS A 189 -20.96 14.66 -2.10
CA LYS A 189 -21.77 14.60 -3.32
C LYS A 189 -20.95 14.17 -4.51
N GLU A 190 -19.76 14.72 -4.67
CA GLU A 190 -18.81 14.36 -5.73
C GLU A 190 -18.36 12.89 -5.56
N GLU A 191 -18.02 12.48 -4.35
CA GLU A 191 -17.65 11.08 -4.07
C GLU A 191 -18.78 10.11 -4.46
N LYS A 192 -20.01 10.41 -4.06
CA LYS A 192 -21.17 9.57 -4.39
C LYS A 192 -21.38 9.43 -5.90
N ASN A 193 -21.23 10.54 -6.64
CA ASN A 193 -21.36 10.54 -8.09
C ASN A 193 -20.24 9.75 -8.75
N LEU A 194 -19.00 10.00 -8.35
CA LEU A 194 -17.82 9.24 -8.81
C LEU A 194 -18.01 7.73 -8.61
N PHE A 195 -18.37 7.33 -7.40
CA PHE A 195 -18.53 5.89 -7.10
C PHE A 195 -19.60 5.21 -7.94
N LYS A 196 -20.70 5.90 -8.20
CA LYS A 196 -21.75 5.40 -9.10
C LYS A 196 -21.21 5.21 -10.52
N GLU A 197 -20.47 6.20 -11.02
CA GLU A 197 -19.93 6.19 -12.38
C GLU A 197 -18.86 5.08 -12.55
N VAL A 198 -17.85 5.05 -11.69
CA VAL A 198 -16.76 4.05 -11.80
C VAL A 198 -17.27 2.61 -11.60
N LYS A 199 -18.30 2.41 -10.78
CA LYS A 199 -18.96 1.10 -10.65
C LYS A 199 -19.71 0.70 -11.91
N LYS A 200 -20.31 1.65 -12.63
CA LYS A 200 -20.94 1.39 -13.93
C LYS A 200 -19.90 0.98 -14.98
N ILE A 201 -18.69 1.59 -14.94
CA ILE A 201 -17.60 1.31 -15.89
C ILE A 201 -16.91 -0.03 -15.56
N GLY A 202 -16.47 -0.23 -14.34
CA GLY A 202 -15.58 -1.35 -13.98
C GLY A 202 -16.23 -2.49 -13.21
N GLY A 203 -17.49 -2.33 -12.79
CA GLY A 203 -18.26 -3.40 -12.15
C GLY A 203 -17.55 -4.02 -10.93
N LYS A 204 -17.36 -5.33 -10.99
CA LYS A 204 -16.72 -6.10 -9.91
C LYS A 204 -15.22 -5.85 -9.77
N LYS A 205 -14.56 -5.35 -10.81
CA LYS A 205 -13.12 -5.03 -10.77
C LYS A 205 -12.80 -3.76 -9.96
N VAL A 206 -13.79 -2.90 -9.71
CA VAL A 206 -13.57 -1.66 -8.96
C VAL A 206 -13.91 -1.86 -7.48
N TYR A 207 -12.92 -1.67 -6.62
CA TYR A 207 -13.04 -1.71 -5.16
C TYR A 207 -13.14 -0.29 -4.63
N LEU A 208 -14.25 0.02 -3.98
CA LEU A 208 -14.51 1.33 -3.42
C LEU A 208 -14.10 1.38 -1.95
N PRO A 209 -13.61 2.52 -1.46
CA PRO A 209 -13.30 2.68 -0.05
C PRO A 209 -14.58 2.56 0.79
N THR A 210 -14.53 1.75 1.82
CA THR A 210 -15.64 1.61 2.78
C THR A 210 -15.74 2.85 3.66
N LYS A 211 -16.90 3.05 4.29
CA LYS A 211 -17.04 4.12 5.28
C LYS A 211 -16.13 3.85 6.47
N HIS A 212 -15.36 4.87 6.85
CA HIS A 212 -14.52 4.76 8.05
C HIS A 212 -15.37 4.55 9.30
N ILE A 213 -14.97 3.60 10.11
CA ILE A 213 -15.56 3.35 11.42
C ILE A 213 -14.47 3.32 12.49
N LYS A 214 -14.83 3.70 13.71
CA LYS A 214 -13.93 3.63 14.88
C LYS A 214 -14.39 2.53 15.82
N PRO A 215 -13.50 1.62 16.23
CA PRO A 215 -12.07 1.56 15.95
C PRO A 215 -11.78 1.22 14.48
N CYS A 216 -10.61 1.65 14.00
CA CYS A 216 -10.18 1.52 12.62
C CYS A 216 -10.09 0.05 12.20
N ARG A 217 -10.77 -0.32 11.11
CA ARG A 217 -10.75 -1.70 10.61
C ARG A 217 -9.36 -2.14 10.14
N ILE A 218 -8.56 -1.23 9.55
CA ILE A 218 -7.20 -1.56 9.11
C ILE A 218 -6.37 -2.08 10.27
N ALA A 219 -6.43 -1.41 11.42
CA ALA A 219 -5.71 -1.84 12.61
C ALA A 219 -6.14 -3.23 13.14
N PHE A 220 -7.24 -3.82 12.64
CA PHE A 220 -7.65 -5.18 13.00
C PHE A 220 -6.94 -6.24 12.17
N TYR A 221 -6.48 -5.88 10.98
CA TYR A 221 -5.94 -6.80 9.99
C TYR A 221 -4.47 -6.58 9.70
N THR A 222 -3.94 -5.35 9.95
CA THR A 222 -2.61 -4.95 9.51
C THR A 222 -1.78 -4.39 10.66
N MET A 223 -0.50 -4.75 10.70
CA MET A 223 0.57 -4.04 11.43
C MET A 223 1.51 -3.42 10.43
N PHE A 224 2.19 -2.34 10.81
CA PHE A 224 3.16 -1.66 9.99
C PHE A 224 4.55 -1.68 10.64
N VAL A 225 5.58 -1.91 9.83
CA VAL A 225 7.00 -1.88 10.24
C VAL A 225 7.76 -0.98 9.29
N THR A 226 8.54 -0.05 9.83
CA THR A 226 9.42 0.84 9.06
C THR A 226 10.66 0.11 8.56
N TRP A 227 11.40 0.73 7.63
CA TRP A 227 12.69 0.19 7.17
C TRP A 227 13.73 0.07 8.30
N GLU A 228 13.58 0.81 9.39
CA GLU A 228 14.39 0.73 10.60
C GLU A 228 13.99 -0.44 11.52
N CYS A 229 13.05 -1.27 11.08
CA CYS A 229 12.42 -2.33 11.88
C CYS A 229 11.64 -1.83 13.10
N MET A 230 11.12 -0.61 13.05
CA MET A 230 10.27 -0.09 14.11
C MET A 230 8.80 -0.40 13.84
N GLN A 231 8.13 -1.04 14.79
CA GLN A 231 6.70 -1.28 14.74
C GLN A 231 5.93 0.02 14.91
N CYS A 232 4.97 0.28 14.03
CA CYS A 232 3.98 1.35 14.13
C CYS A 232 2.56 0.76 14.05
N SER A 233 1.57 1.56 14.42
CA SER A 233 0.17 1.11 14.37
C SER A 233 -0.41 1.07 12.95
N CYS A 234 0.03 1.97 12.08
CA CYS A 234 -0.30 2.01 10.65
C CYS A 234 0.73 2.86 9.89
N VAL A 235 0.71 2.80 8.56
CA VAL A 235 1.64 3.55 7.70
C VAL A 235 1.57 5.07 7.92
N TYR A 236 0.40 5.62 8.23
CA TYR A 236 0.23 7.06 8.49
C TYR A 236 0.82 7.54 9.83
N LEU A 237 1.16 6.61 10.71
CA LEU A 237 1.82 6.87 12.00
C LEU A 237 3.24 6.28 11.99
N SER A 238 3.91 6.35 10.85
CA SER A 238 5.23 5.73 10.62
C SER A 238 6.38 6.39 11.39
N GLU A 239 6.11 7.47 12.13
CA GLU A 239 7.05 8.14 13.04
C GLU A 239 6.64 7.99 14.51
N GLU A 240 5.54 7.25 14.77
CA GLU A 240 5.08 6.93 16.13
C GLU A 240 5.40 5.46 16.45
N TYR A 241 6.56 5.23 17.00
CA TYR A 241 7.08 3.90 17.25
C TYR A 241 6.45 3.25 18.49
N LEU A 242 5.95 2.03 18.29
CA LEU A 242 5.47 1.18 19.39
C LEU A 242 6.60 0.34 19.99
N GLY A 243 7.71 0.17 19.26
CA GLY A 243 8.91 -0.55 19.69
C GLY A 243 9.59 -1.28 18.53
N ASP A 244 10.71 -1.93 18.81
CA ASP A 244 11.44 -2.75 17.83
C ASP A 244 10.58 -3.95 17.39
N ALA A 245 10.45 -4.16 16.09
CA ALA A 245 9.67 -5.25 15.52
C ALA A 245 10.43 -6.58 15.41
N ARG A 246 11.75 -6.56 15.67
CA ARG A 246 12.61 -7.77 15.74
C ARG A 246 12.36 -8.50 17.07
N THR A 247 11.14 -8.97 17.24
CA THR A 247 10.64 -9.64 18.45
C THR A 247 9.55 -10.65 18.05
N ASP A 248 8.98 -11.37 19.01
CA ASP A 248 7.88 -12.30 18.74
C ASP A 248 6.55 -11.58 18.43
N TYR A 249 5.66 -12.28 17.73
CA TYR A 249 4.35 -11.77 17.33
C TYR A 249 3.49 -11.33 18.52
N GLU A 250 3.50 -12.06 19.64
CA GLU A 250 2.64 -11.76 20.78
C GLU A 250 3.07 -10.44 21.47
N THR A 251 4.37 -10.16 21.49
CA THR A 251 4.90 -8.87 21.95
C THR A 251 4.46 -7.74 21.02
N MET A 252 4.55 -7.91 19.69
CA MET A 252 4.02 -6.94 18.73
C MET A 252 2.51 -6.75 18.89
N LEU A 253 1.76 -7.84 19.02
CA LEU A 253 0.31 -7.81 19.21
C LEU A 253 -0.08 -7.05 20.48
N LYS A 254 0.60 -7.29 21.60
CA LYS A 254 0.34 -6.58 22.86
C LYS A 254 0.49 -5.08 22.73
N ARG A 255 1.57 -4.61 22.08
CA ARG A 255 1.81 -3.18 21.79
C ARG A 255 0.71 -2.60 20.88
N HIS A 256 0.38 -3.32 19.83
CA HIS A 256 -0.65 -2.94 18.87
C HIS A 256 -2.03 -2.82 19.54
N LEU A 257 -2.44 -3.81 20.34
CA LEU A 257 -3.70 -3.78 21.08
C LEU A 257 -3.78 -2.62 22.08
N LYS A 258 -2.67 -2.30 22.76
CA LYS A 258 -2.59 -1.14 23.66
C LYS A 258 -2.88 0.15 22.89
N PHE A 259 -2.30 0.30 21.68
CA PHE A 259 -2.59 1.44 20.80
C PHE A 259 -4.06 1.45 20.36
N VAL A 260 -4.59 0.33 19.83
CA VAL A 260 -5.97 0.22 19.31
C VAL A 260 -7.00 0.58 20.39
N THR A 261 -6.79 0.18 21.63
CA THR A 261 -7.70 0.55 22.73
C THR A 261 -7.70 2.05 23.04
N GLY A 262 -6.58 2.72 22.80
CA GLY A 262 -6.40 4.17 23.00
C GLY A 262 -6.73 5.04 21.79
N MET A 263 -6.87 4.46 20.59
CA MET A 263 -6.90 5.20 19.32
C MET A 263 -8.03 6.25 19.21
N LYS A 264 -9.14 6.06 19.91
CA LYS A 264 -10.24 7.06 19.93
C LYS A 264 -9.82 8.40 20.53
N LYS A 265 -8.80 8.41 21.39
CA LYS A 265 -8.21 9.62 22.00
C LYS A 265 -7.06 10.17 21.19
N HIS A 266 -6.49 9.39 20.29
CA HIS A 266 -5.34 9.77 19.47
C HIS A 266 -5.73 10.86 18.47
N GLU A 267 -4.98 11.96 18.44
CA GLU A 267 -5.29 13.16 17.67
C GLU A 267 -5.45 12.85 16.17
N VAL A 268 -4.49 12.16 15.58
CA VAL A 268 -4.49 11.77 14.17
C VAL A 268 -5.64 10.81 13.87
N CYS A 269 -5.83 9.76 14.70
CA CYS A 269 -6.89 8.78 14.48
C CYS A 269 -8.29 9.40 14.59
N ARG A 270 -8.47 10.44 15.42
CA ARG A 270 -9.75 11.17 15.51
C ARG A 270 -10.12 11.89 14.22
N ARG A 271 -9.10 12.40 13.50
CA ARG A 271 -9.26 13.16 12.25
C ARG A 271 -9.20 12.28 11.00
N CYS A 272 -8.71 11.06 11.13
CA CYS A 272 -8.57 10.15 10.01
C CYS A 272 -9.93 9.79 9.43
N PHE A 273 -10.11 10.08 8.14
CA PHE A 273 -11.27 9.71 7.33
C PHE A 273 -10.84 8.66 6.31
N TRP A 274 -11.21 7.43 6.55
CA TRP A 274 -10.92 6.34 5.62
C TRP A 274 -12.19 5.69 5.13
#